data_2c0a5ffe4b730f8833d2a75845e7e496
#
_entry.id   2c0a5ffe4b730f8833d2a75845e7e496
#
_cell.length_a   1.000
_cell.length_b   1.000
_cell.length_c   1.000
_cell.angle_alpha   90.00
_cell.angle_beta   90.00
_cell.angle_gamma   90.00
#
_symmetry.space_group_name_H-M   'P 1'
#
loop_
_entity.id
_entity.type
_entity.pdbx_description
1 polymer ?
#
loop_
_entity_poly.entity_id
_entity_poly.type
_entity_poly.pdbx_seq_one_letter_code
_entity_poly.pdbx_strand_id
1 'polypeptide(L)'
;LAYWEIEVTGPNRDLHSGHFGGAVANPINTLCSMLAQVIGEDGHITIPHFYDDVEEVPAAEREMIAQIPFDEKKYMEAIGVKALKGEKGYSTLERNSCRPSFDICGIWGGYTGEGSKTVLPSKAYAKVSCRLVPHQNHAVISQLFVDYIQSIAPEYVQVKVTPMHGGEGYVCPITLPAYQAAEKGFAKAFGKKPLAVRRGGSIPIISDFEQILGIKTVLMGFGLESDAIHSPNENFSLDIFRKGIEAVVEFHLNY
;
A
#
# COMPACT_ATOMS: atom_id res chain seq x y z
N LEU A 1 4.37 6.07 0.78
CA LEU A 1 3.55 5.55 1.87
C LEU A 1 3.11 6.67 2.79
N ALA A 2 1.85 6.64 3.21
CA ALA A 2 1.35 7.43 4.34
C ALA A 2 0.53 6.49 5.25
N TYR A 3 0.60 6.68 6.58
CA TYR A 3 0.02 5.77 7.55
C TYR A 3 -0.64 6.55 8.69
N TRP A 4 -1.81 6.09 9.17
CA TRP A 4 -2.57 6.75 10.23
C TRP A 4 -3.20 5.74 11.19
N GLU A 5 -3.46 6.23 12.40
CA GLU A 5 -4.39 5.62 13.33
C GLU A 5 -5.60 6.52 13.50
N ILE A 6 -6.79 5.93 13.43
CA ILE A 6 -8.08 6.60 13.65
C ILE A 6 -8.67 6.08 14.94
N GLU A 7 -9.05 6.99 15.84
CA GLU A 7 -9.85 6.71 17.04
C GLU A 7 -11.19 7.38 16.90
N VAL A 8 -12.27 6.61 17.05
CA VAL A 8 -13.64 7.11 17.14
C VAL A 8 -14.13 6.89 18.57
N THR A 9 -14.51 7.97 19.25
CA THR A 9 -15.04 7.96 20.61
C THR A 9 -16.52 8.32 20.59
N GLY A 10 -17.36 7.45 21.15
CA GLY A 10 -18.79 7.67 21.36
C GLY A 10 -19.10 7.98 22.82
N PRO A 11 -19.85 7.11 23.53
CA PRO A 11 -20.21 7.36 24.92
C PRO A 11 -18.98 7.31 25.85
N ASN A 12 -19.12 7.87 27.05
CA ASN A 12 -18.02 7.96 28.04
C ASN A 12 -17.62 6.61 28.66
N ARG A 13 -18.32 5.53 28.39
CA ARG A 13 -18.09 4.15 28.81
C ARG A 13 -18.81 3.17 27.90
N ASP A 14 -18.48 1.92 28.00
CA ASP A 14 -19.24 0.86 27.35
C ASP A 14 -20.68 0.78 27.91
N LEU A 15 -21.65 0.62 27.03
CA LEU A 15 -23.07 0.62 27.36
C LEU A 15 -23.71 -0.73 27.02
N HIS A 16 -24.82 -1.04 27.68
CA HIS A 16 -25.65 -2.20 27.34
C HIS A 16 -26.44 -1.93 26.04
N SER A 17 -26.17 -2.73 25.00
CA SER A 17 -26.77 -2.50 23.67
C SER A 17 -28.30 -2.61 23.65
N GLY A 18 -28.89 -3.43 24.51
CA GLY A 18 -30.35 -3.55 24.65
C GLY A 18 -31.05 -2.32 25.27
N HIS A 19 -30.31 -1.49 26.04
CA HIS A 19 -30.83 -0.27 26.64
C HIS A 19 -30.52 0.98 25.80
N PHE A 20 -29.41 1.01 25.11
CA PHE A 20 -28.90 2.20 24.43
C PHE A 20 -28.78 2.03 22.90
N GLY A 21 -28.87 0.79 22.40
CA GLY A 21 -28.81 0.52 20.96
C GLY A 21 -29.96 1.19 20.21
N GLY A 22 -29.65 1.79 19.07
CA GLY A 22 -30.60 2.57 18.29
C GLY A 22 -30.79 4.01 18.75
N ALA A 23 -30.39 4.35 20.00
CA ALA A 23 -30.46 5.70 20.54
C ALA A 23 -29.08 6.38 20.66
N VAL A 24 -28.02 5.59 20.87
CA VAL A 24 -26.64 6.08 21.00
C VAL A 24 -25.78 5.49 19.88
N ALA A 25 -24.93 6.30 19.30
CA ALA A 25 -24.03 5.87 18.24
C ALA A 25 -23.07 4.78 18.72
N ASN A 26 -22.90 3.75 17.90
CA ASN A 26 -21.87 2.75 18.08
C ASN A 26 -20.61 3.18 17.32
N PRO A 27 -19.47 3.44 18.00
CA PRO A 27 -18.24 3.88 17.35
C PRO A 27 -17.73 2.93 16.27
N ILE A 28 -17.92 1.62 16.41
CA ILE A 28 -17.52 0.64 15.38
C ILE A 28 -18.36 0.85 14.11
N ASN A 29 -19.68 0.95 14.23
CA ASN A 29 -20.57 1.17 13.09
C ASN A 29 -20.23 2.50 12.38
N THR A 30 -19.96 3.55 13.16
CA THR A 30 -19.57 4.86 12.64
C THR A 30 -18.23 4.78 11.90
N LEU A 31 -17.20 4.17 12.52
CA LEU A 31 -15.90 4.00 11.90
C LEU A 31 -15.99 3.21 10.58
N CYS A 32 -16.72 2.10 10.56
CA CYS A 32 -16.94 1.31 9.35
C CYS A 32 -17.63 2.14 8.25
N SER A 33 -18.64 2.92 8.62
CA SER A 33 -19.35 3.80 7.66
C SER A 33 -18.46 4.90 7.10
N MET A 34 -17.58 5.48 7.92
CA MET A 34 -16.61 6.49 7.46
C MET A 34 -15.57 5.87 6.52
N LEU A 35 -14.98 4.74 6.92
CA LEU A 35 -13.96 4.06 6.11
C LEU A 35 -14.51 3.55 4.77
N ALA A 36 -15.78 3.12 4.73
CA ALA A 36 -16.43 2.69 3.50
C ALA A 36 -16.60 3.83 2.46
N GLN A 37 -16.53 5.08 2.89
CA GLN A 37 -16.61 6.24 1.99
C GLN A 37 -15.28 6.60 1.33
N VAL A 38 -14.15 6.07 1.82
CA VAL A 38 -12.81 6.43 1.32
C VAL A 38 -12.53 5.85 -0.07
N ILE A 39 -13.19 4.74 -0.43
CA ILE A 39 -13.02 4.11 -1.76
C ILE A 39 -14.38 4.06 -2.45
N GLY A 40 -14.45 4.62 -3.65
CA GLY A 40 -15.62 4.54 -4.51
C GLY A 40 -15.86 3.14 -5.07
N GLU A 41 -17.03 2.93 -5.66
CA GLU A 41 -17.41 1.64 -6.30
C GLU A 41 -16.49 1.25 -7.47
N ASP A 42 -15.85 2.23 -8.09
CA ASP A 42 -14.86 2.06 -9.16
C ASP A 42 -13.44 1.79 -8.65
N GLY A 43 -13.25 1.76 -7.33
CA GLY A 43 -11.95 1.56 -6.70
C GLY A 43 -11.09 2.82 -6.58
N HIS A 44 -11.62 3.98 -6.98
CA HIS A 44 -10.95 5.27 -6.87
C HIS A 44 -11.01 5.78 -5.42
N ILE A 45 -9.93 6.38 -4.93
CA ILE A 45 -9.89 7.01 -3.60
C ILE A 45 -10.66 8.34 -3.67
N THR A 46 -11.65 8.52 -2.82
CA THR A 46 -12.63 9.63 -2.89
C THR A 46 -12.17 10.90 -2.19
N ILE A 47 -11.01 10.91 -1.57
CA ILE A 47 -10.46 12.06 -0.87
C ILE A 47 -10.24 13.20 -1.87
N PRO A 48 -10.83 14.38 -1.68
CA PRO A 48 -10.61 15.52 -2.56
C PRO A 48 -9.12 15.85 -2.70
N HIS A 49 -8.68 16.20 -3.91
CA HIS A 49 -7.30 16.55 -4.24
C HIS A 49 -6.26 15.43 -4.06
N PHE A 50 -6.69 14.20 -3.76
CA PHE A 50 -5.79 13.07 -3.56
C PHE A 50 -4.98 12.72 -4.83
N TYR A 51 -5.55 12.95 -6.01
CA TYR A 51 -4.96 12.61 -7.31
C TYR A 51 -4.33 13.80 -8.04
N ASP A 52 -4.31 14.99 -7.46
CA ASP A 52 -3.84 16.21 -8.16
C ASP A 52 -2.40 16.07 -8.69
N ASP A 53 -1.54 15.37 -7.94
CA ASP A 53 -0.14 15.11 -8.31
C ASP A 53 0.08 13.69 -8.89
N VAL A 54 -0.98 12.93 -9.15
CA VAL A 54 -0.87 11.59 -9.73
C VAL A 54 -0.79 11.67 -11.25
N GLU A 55 0.34 11.34 -11.82
CA GLU A 55 0.51 11.31 -13.27
C GLU A 55 -0.22 10.11 -13.90
N GLU A 56 -0.82 10.34 -15.05
CA GLU A 56 -1.32 9.27 -15.89
C GLU A 56 -0.17 8.41 -16.41
N VAL A 57 -0.37 7.10 -16.41
CA VAL A 57 0.64 6.15 -16.89
C VAL A 57 0.81 6.34 -18.39
N PRO A 58 2.01 6.73 -18.88
CA PRO A 58 2.24 6.93 -20.30
C PRO A 58 1.92 5.67 -21.12
N ALA A 59 1.38 5.84 -22.33
CA ALA A 59 1.02 4.73 -23.21
C ALA A 59 2.19 3.75 -23.44
N ALA A 60 3.40 4.27 -23.66
CA ALA A 60 4.60 3.45 -23.83
C ALA A 60 4.93 2.61 -22.58
N GLU A 61 4.67 3.14 -21.39
CA GLU A 61 4.86 2.40 -20.13
C GLU A 61 3.78 1.33 -19.95
N ARG A 62 2.52 1.63 -20.28
CA ARG A 62 1.43 0.65 -20.30
C ARG A 62 1.74 -0.53 -21.22
N GLU A 63 2.31 -0.24 -22.40
CA GLU A 63 2.75 -1.27 -23.34
C GLU A 63 3.89 -2.14 -22.74
N MET A 64 4.85 -1.54 -22.04
CA MET A 64 5.90 -2.29 -21.35
C MET A 64 5.34 -3.17 -20.23
N ILE A 65 4.44 -2.64 -19.41
CA ILE A 65 3.76 -3.40 -18.34
C ILE A 65 2.97 -4.57 -18.95
N ALA A 66 2.30 -4.37 -20.07
CA ALA A 66 1.53 -5.42 -20.75
C ALA A 66 2.40 -6.57 -21.32
N GLN A 67 3.73 -6.33 -21.53
CA GLN A 67 4.67 -7.36 -21.94
C GLN A 67 5.16 -8.24 -20.77
N ILE A 68 4.90 -7.86 -19.54
CA ILE A 68 5.29 -8.66 -18.37
C ILE A 68 4.44 -9.94 -18.36
N PRO A 69 5.07 -11.14 -18.34
CA PRO A 69 4.33 -12.38 -18.26
C PRO A 69 3.53 -12.43 -16.95
N PHE A 70 2.22 -12.25 -17.06
CA PHE A 70 1.30 -12.27 -15.92
C PHE A 70 0.05 -13.09 -16.27
N ASP A 71 -0.22 -14.11 -15.46
CA ASP A 71 -1.40 -14.96 -15.59
C ASP A 71 -2.30 -14.70 -14.37
N GLU A 72 -3.34 -13.90 -14.58
CA GLU A 72 -4.29 -13.54 -13.50
C GLU A 72 -4.93 -14.76 -12.85
N LYS A 73 -5.18 -15.83 -13.61
CA LYS A 73 -5.80 -17.04 -13.06
C LYS A 73 -4.87 -17.74 -12.08
N LYS A 74 -3.61 -17.93 -12.48
CA LYS A 74 -2.57 -18.50 -11.60
C LYS A 74 -2.31 -17.59 -10.38
N TYR A 75 -2.31 -16.28 -10.58
CA TYR A 75 -2.17 -15.32 -9.49
C TYR A 75 -3.31 -15.46 -8.47
N MET A 76 -4.57 -15.49 -8.91
CA MET A 76 -5.72 -15.70 -8.04
C MET A 76 -5.68 -17.06 -7.35
N GLU A 77 -5.30 -18.12 -8.05
CA GLU A 77 -5.14 -19.46 -7.47
C GLU A 77 -4.06 -19.48 -6.39
N ALA A 78 -2.92 -18.84 -6.62
CA ALA A 78 -1.80 -18.79 -5.68
C ALA A 78 -2.14 -18.09 -4.35
N ILE A 79 -2.98 -17.04 -4.40
CA ILE A 79 -3.40 -16.28 -3.22
C ILE A 79 -4.80 -16.68 -2.70
N GLY A 80 -5.45 -17.65 -3.35
CA GLY A 80 -6.72 -18.23 -2.87
C GLY A 80 -7.94 -17.31 -3.00
N VAL A 81 -7.96 -16.37 -3.99
CA VAL A 81 -9.09 -15.48 -4.22
C VAL A 81 -9.89 -15.88 -5.45
N LYS A 82 -11.20 -15.57 -5.45
CA LYS A 82 -12.10 -15.89 -6.57
C LYS A 82 -12.20 -14.79 -7.62
N ALA A 83 -11.84 -13.57 -7.26
CA ALA A 83 -11.85 -12.40 -8.14
C ALA A 83 -10.87 -11.35 -7.64
N LEU A 84 -10.40 -10.51 -8.55
CA LEU A 84 -9.57 -9.34 -8.25
C LEU A 84 -10.45 -8.09 -8.16
N LYS A 85 -10.06 -7.15 -7.30
CA LYS A 85 -10.70 -5.85 -7.13
C LYS A 85 -9.62 -4.76 -7.20
N GLY A 86 -10.01 -3.58 -7.63
CA GLY A 86 -9.14 -2.39 -7.66
C GLY A 86 -9.70 -1.34 -8.59
N GLU A 87 -8.95 -0.28 -8.82
CA GLU A 87 -9.35 0.86 -9.63
C GLU A 87 -9.70 0.44 -11.07
N LYS A 88 -10.87 0.85 -11.55
CA LYS A 88 -11.33 0.54 -12.92
C LYS A 88 -10.44 1.24 -13.96
N GLY A 89 -10.25 0.58 -15.10
CA GLY A 89 -9.44 1.12 -16.20
C GLY A 89 -7.95 0.76 -16.15
N TYR A 90 -7.51 0.07 -15.09
CA TYR A 90 -6.13 -0.36 -14.91
C TYR A 90 -6.05 -1.89 -14.73
N SER A 91 -4.99 -2.49 -15.29
CA SER A 91 -4.66 -3.90 -15.08
C SER A 91 -4.17 -4.15 -13.65
N THR A 92 -4.12 -5.41 -13.23
CA THR A 92 -3.62 -5.80 -11.92
C THR A 92 -2.18 -5.32 -11.69
N LEU A 93 -1.34 -5.41 -12.71
CA LEU A 93 0.05 -4.94 -12.62
C LEU A 93 0.13 -3.41 -12.49
N GLU A 94 -0.68 -2.65 -13.22
CA GLU A 94 -0.74 -1.19 -13.10
C GLU A 94 -1.24 -0.76 -11.72
N ARG A 95 -2.27 -1.43 -11.18
CA ARG A 95 -2.80 -1.17 -9.83
C ARG A 95 -1.73 -1.36 -8.75
N ASN A 96 -0.89 -2.38 -8.89
CA ASN A 96 0.14 -2.72 -7.91
C ASN A 96 1.43 -1.89 -8.05
N SER A 97 1.55 -1.06 -9.10
CA SER A 97 2.80 -0.38 -9.43
C SER A 97 2.67 1.11 -9.73
N CYS A 98 1.60 1.53 -10.40
CA CYS A 98 1.46 2.88 -10.93
C CYS A 98 0.26 3.64 -10.35
N ARG A 99 -0.59 2.96 -9.57
CA ARG A 99 -1.76 3.60 -8.94
C ARG A 99 -1.64 3.58 -7.43
N PRO A 100 -2.10 4.63 -6.76
CA PRO A 100 -2.13 4.64 -5.30
C PRO A 100 -3.18 3.64 -4.79
N SER A 101 -2.98 3.13 -3.57
CA SER A 101 -3.97 2.29 -2.90
C SER A 101 -4.27 2.79 -1.49
N PHE A 102 -5.44 2.43 -0.99
CA PHE A 102 -5.84 2.63 0.40
C PHE A 102 -6.21 1.28 1.02
N ASP A 103 -5.62 0.96 2.15
CA ASP A 103 -5.84 -0.30 2.85
C ASP A 103 -6.08 -0.09 4.34
N ILE A 104 -7.08 -0.80 4.86
CA ILE A 104 -7.33 -0.91 6.29
C ILE A 104 -6.45 -2.04 6.82
N CYS A 105 -5.34 -1.70 7.47
CA CYS A 105 -4.36 -2.66 7.98
C CYS A 105 -4.79 -3.32 9.28
N GLY A 106 -5.69 -2.69 10.04
CA GLY A 106 -6.26 -3.22 11.26
C GLY A 106 -7.48 -2.42 11.68
N ILE A 107 -8.46 -3.09 12.28
CA ILE A 107 -9.64 -2.48 12.86
C ILE A 107 -10.01 -3.24 14.13
N TRP A 108 -10.31 -2.52 15.22
CA TRP A 108 -10.67 -3.14 16.48
C TRP A 108 -11.55 -2.24 17.35
N GLY A 109 -12.21 -2.88 18.31
CA GLY A 109 -13.12 -2.27 19.27
C GLY A 109 -14.14 -3.30 19.76
N GLY A 110 -14.88 -2.97 20.80
CA GLY A 110 -15.92 -3.84 21.35
C GLY A 110 -15.36 -5.08 22.02
N TYR A 111 -16.19 -6.11 22.11
CA TYR A 111 -15.85 -7.37 22.78
C TYR A 111 -15.32 -8.40 21.77
N THR A 112 -14.14 -8.91 22.05
CA THR A 112 -13.45 -9.91 21.19
C THR A 112 -13.11 -11.21 21.97
N GLY A 113 -13.60 -11.34 23.22
CA GLY A 113 -13.39 -12.52 24.02
C GLY A 113 -14.32 -13.69 23.62
N GLU A 114 -14.17 -14.83 24.31
CA GLU A 114 -15.01 -16.00 24.09
C GLU A 114 -16.47 -15.72 24.48
N GLY A 115 -17.42 -16.30 23.74
CA GLY A 115 -18.86 -16.12 23.93
C GLY A 115 -19.39 -14.81 23.34
N SER A 116 -20.52 -14.32 23.88
CA SER A 116 -21.19 -13.10 23.42
C SER A 116 -21.33 -12.07 24.54
N LYS A 117 -21.20 -10.78 24.19
CA LYS A 117 -21.47 -9.67 25.11
C LYS A 117 -22.27 -8.62 24.37
N THR A 118 -23.47 -8.28 24.89
CA THR A 118 -24.35 -7.26 24.30
C THR A 118 -23.88 -5.86 24.68
N VAL A 119 -22.75 -5.45 24.11
CA VAL A 119 -22.08 -4.18 24.40
C VAL A 119 -22.15 -3.22 23.22
N LEU A 120 -22.35 -1.95 23.53
CA LEU A 120 -22.08 -0.81 22.67
C LEU A 120 -20.78 -0.19 23.20
N PRO A 121 -19.65 -0.33 22.48
CA PRO A 121 -18.37 0.12 23.00
C PRO A 121 -18.28 1.63 23.06
N SER A 122 -17.41 2.13 23.93
CA SER A 122 -17.11 3.55 24.04
C SER A 122 -16.17 4.05 22.94
N LYS A 123 -15.34 3.17 22.39
CA LYS A 123 -14.34 3.52 21.36
C LYS A 123 -14.20 2.46 20.30
N ALA A 124 -13.74 2.89 19.12
CA ALA A 124 -13.29 2.04 18.03
C ALA A 124 -12.02 2.62 17.38
N TYR A 125 -11.22 1.76 16.79
CA TYR A 125 -9.92 2.12 16.23
C TYR A 125 -9.71 1.48 14.86
N ALA A 126 -8.96 2.17 14.01
CA ALA A 126 -8.43 1.59 12.79
C ALA A 126 -7.00 2.05 12.53
N LYS A 127 -6.20 1.19 11.94
CA LYS A 127 -4.93 1.53 11.31
C LYS A 127 -5.10 1.42 9.81
N VAL A 128 -4.76 2.49 9.11
CA VAL A 128 -4.94 2.59 7.68
C VAL A 128 -3.67 3.11 7.00
N SER A 129 -3.47 2.72 5.76
CA SER A 129 -2.34 3.19 4.96
C SER A 129 -2.74 3.47 3.53
N CYS A 130 -2.02 4.41 2.90
CA CYS A 130 -2.02 4.61 1.46
C CYS A 130 -0.64 4.26 0.90
N ARG A 131 -0.61 3.43 -0.14
CA ARG A 131 0.56 3.39 -1.01
C ARG A 131 0.48 4.59 -1.95
N LEU A 132 1.54 5.37 -1.99
CA LEU A 132 1.63 6.57 -2.81
C LEU A 132 2.42 6.27 -4.09
N VAL A 133 2.14 7.05 -5.13
CA VAL A 133 2.90 7.02 -6.38
C VAL A 133 3.84 8.22 -6.46
N PRO A 134 4.77 8.27 -7.43
CA PRO A 134 5.66 9.41 -7.62
C PRO A 134 4.90 10.73 -7.67
N HIS A 135 5.54 11.79 -7.19
CA HIS A 135 5.04 13.17 -7.08
C HIS A 135 4.02 13.42 -5.96
N GLN A 136 3.39 12.38 -5.39
CA GLN A 136 2.57 12.56 -4.20
C GLN A 136 3.45 12.82 -2.97
N ASN A 137 3.33 14.01 -2.39
CA ASN A 137 3.98 14.35 -1.12
C ASN A 137 3.21 13.74 0.04
N HIS A 138 3.86 12.89 0.85
CA HIS A 138 3.22 12.16 1.93
C HIS A 138 2.63 13.07 3.03
N ALA A 139 3.25 14.24 3.30
CA ALA A 139 2.73 15.18 4.30
C ALA A 139 1.46 15.88 3.80
N VAL A 140 1.40 16.25 2.51
CA VAL A 140 0.20 16.82 1.88
C VAL A 140 -0.92 15.78 1.90
N ILE A 141 -0.67 14.56 1.43
CA ILE A 141 -1.65 13.48 1.45
C ILE A 141 -2.12 13.17 2.87
N SER A 142 -1.20 13.23 3.84
CA SER A 142 -1.55 13.04 5.25
C SER A 142 -2.55 14.08 5.74
N GLN A 143 -2.35 15.33 5.39
CA GLN A 143 -3.28 16.39 5.77
C GLN A 143 -4.63 16.24 5.07
N LEU A 144 -4.65 15.95 3.77
CA LEU A 144 -5.89 15.71 3.01
C LEU A 144 -6.72 14.57 3.62
N PHE A 145 -6.06 13.50 4.05
CA PHE A 145 -6.73 12.39 4.73
C PHE A 145 -7.34 12.81 6.06
N VAL A 146 -6.57 13.54 6.92
CA VAL A 146 -7.06 14.05 8.20
C VAL A 146 -8.29 14.92 8.00
N ASP A 147 -8.20 15.89 7.08
CA ASP A 147 -9.28 16.84 6.81
C ASP A 147 -10.52 16.13 6.27
N TYR A 148 -10.34 15.17 5.37
CA TYR A 148 -11.45 14.38 4.82
C TYR A 148 -12.15 13.55 5.90
N ILE A 149 -11.41 12.80 6.70
CA ILE A 149 -12.00 11.97 7.77
C ILE A 149 -12.74 12.85 8.79
N GLN A 150 -12.20 14.01 9.12
CA GLN A 150 -12.88 14.97 10.00
C GLN A 150 -14.14 15.56 9.36
N SER A 151 -14.11 15.83 8.05
CA SER A 151 -15.27 16.40 7.33
C SER A 151 -16.45 15.44 7.23
N ILE A 152 -16.20 14.14 7.19
CA ILE A 152 -17.25 13.10 7.14
C ILE A 152 -17.62 12.55 8.52
N ALA A 153 -16.96 13.03 9.58
CA ALA A 153 -17.23 12.64 10.95
C ALA A 153 -18.60 13.20 11.39
N PRO A 154 -19.55 12.35 11.81
CA PRO A 154 -20.82 12.85 12.30
C PRO A 154 -20.69 13.48 13.70
N GLU A 155 -21.53 14.47 13.98
CA GLU A 155 -21.50 15.27 15.23
C GLU A 155 -21.66 14.46 16.53
N TYR A 156 -22.23 13.27 16.44
CA TYR A 156 -22.52 12.42 17.59
C TYR A 156 -21.35 11.54 18.05
N VAL A 157 -20.17 11.68 17.43
CA VAL A 157 -18.92 11.05 17.86
C VAL A 157 -17.76 12.04 17.84
N GLN A 158 -16.69 11.73 18.56
CA GLN A 158 -15.43 12.43 18.44
C GLN A 158 -14.45 11.57 17.61
N VAL A 159 -13.80 12.17 16.63
CA VAL A 159 -12.84 11.49 15.77
C VAL A 159 -11.46 12.13 15.93
N LYS A 160 -10.48 11.30 16.22
CA LYS A 160 -9.07 11.69 16.24
C LYS A 160 -8.32 10.89 15.18
N VAL A 161 -7.64 11.57 14.28
CA VAL A 161 -6.73 10.98 13.31
C VAL A 161 -5.32 11.34 13.70
N THR A 162 -4.47 10.33 13.89
CA THR A 162 -3.07 10.51 14.27
C THR A 162 -2.19 10.06 13.12
N PRO A 163 -1.54 11.00 12.38
CA PRO A 163 -0.52 10.65 11.40
C PRO A 163 0.62 9.88 12.07
N MET A 164 1.14 8.90 11.37
CA MET A 164 2.27 8.10 11.81
C MET A 164 3.49 8.36 10.92
N HIS A 165 4.05 7.34 10.30
CA HIS A 165 5.18 7.47 9.39
C HIS A 165 4.72 7.59 7.93
N GLY A 166 5.57 8.18 7.10
CA GLY A 166 5.33 8.32 5.66
C GLY A 166 6.65 8.49 4.91
N GLY A 167 6.56 8.57 3.60
CA GLY A 167 7.67 8.85 2.70
C GLY A 167 7.18 8.82 1.25
N GLU A 168 7.85 9.57 0.39
CA GLU A 168 7.51 9.70 -1.02
C GLU A 168 7.80 8.42 -1.79
N GLY A 169 7.17 8.30 -2.96
CA GLY A 169 7.50 7.31 -3.96
C GLY A 169 8.81 7.66 -4.67
N TYR A 170 9.58 6.64 -5.03
CA TYR A 170 10.79 6.78 -5.81
C TYR A 170 10.72 5.91 -7.06
N VAL A 171 11.12 6.47 -8.20
CA VAL A 171 11.29 5.73 -9.46
C VAL A 171 12.72 5.89 -9.94
N CYS A 172 13.43 4.77 -10.05
CA CYS A 172 14.78 4.76 -10.60
C CYS A 172 14.74 5.03 -12.11
N PRO A 173 15.42 6.09 -12.62
CA PRO A 173 15.52 6.29 -14.05
C PRO A 173 16.30 5.14 -14.73
N ILE A 174 15.68 4.49 -15.71
CA ILE A 174 16.28 3.35 -16.43
C ILE A 174 17.47 3.74 -17.32
N THR A 175 17.68 5.03 -17.54
CA THR A 175 18.82 5.57 -18.29
C THR A 175 20.09 5.75 -17.48
N LEU A 176 20.02 5.55 -16.16
CA LEU A 176 21.21 5.66 -15.30
C LEU A 176 22.27 4.60 -15.66
N PRO A 177 23.58 4.96 -15.66
CA PRO A 177 24.64 3.99 -15.84
C PRO A 177 24.57 2.83 -14.83
N ALA A 178 24.24 3.12 -13.57
CA ALA A 178 24.05 2.11 -12.53
C ALA A 178 22.88 1.16 -12.85
N TYR A 179 21.75 1.67 -13.41
CA TYR A 179 20.66 0.80 -13.84
C TYR A 179 21.11 -0.13 -14.99
N GLN A 180 21.84 0.39 -15.96
CA GLN A 180 22.36 -0.41 -17.07
C GLN A 180 23.36 -1.47 -16.61
N ALA A 181 24.20 -1.16 -15.62
CA ALA A 181 25.08 -2.14 -14.99
C ALA A 181 24.30 -3.24 -14.25
N ALA A 182 23.23 -2.87 -13.53
CA ALA A 182 22.34 -3.82 -12.87
C ALA A 182 21.61 -4.72 -13.90
N GLU A 183 21.15 -4.16 -15.00
CA GLU A 183 20.53 -4.93 -16.10
C GLU A 183 21.50 -6.00 -16.65
N LYS A 184 22.77 -5.64 -16.87
CA LYS A 184 23.81 -6.61 -17.28
C LYS A 184 24.07 -7.67 -16.22
N GLY A 185 24.13 -7.27 -14.94
CA GLY A 185 24.30 -8.20 -13.82
C GLY A 185 23.19 -9.24 -13.75
N PHE A 186 21.94 -8.81 -13.83
CA PHE A 186 20.81 -9.72 -13.90
C PHE A 186 20.83 -10.61 -15.14
N ALA A 187 21.10 -10.04 -16.32
CA ALA A 187 21.15 -10.81 -17.55
C ALA A 187 22.20 -11.93 -17.49
N LYS A 188 23.36 -11.65 -16.89
CA LYS A 188 24.43 -12.64 -16.69
C LYS A 188 24.02 -13.74 -15.72
N ALA A 189 23.55 -13.38 -14.53
CA ALA A 189 23.24 -14.33 -13.46
C ALA A 189 21.98 -15.17 -13.77
N PHE A 190 20.98 -14.61 -14.45
CA PHE A 190 19.71 -15.28 -14.71
C PHE A 190 19.56 -15.78 -16.16
N GLY A 191 20.50 -15.46 -17.04
CA GLY A 191 20.45 -15.86 -18.46
C GLY A 191 19.36 -15.15 -19.26
N LYS A 192 18.77 -14.08 -18.72
CA LYS A 192 17.68 -13.31 -19.34
C LYS A 192 17.82 -11.84 -19.03
N LYS A 193 17.50 -10.98 -20.00
CA LYS A 193 17.39 -9.54 -19.76
C LYS A 193 16.21 -9.30 -18.79
N PRO A 194 16.42 -8.55 -17.68
CA PRO A 194 15.35 -8.21 -16.78
C PRO A 194 14.37 -7.24 -17.44
N LEU A 195 13.11 -7.26 -17.00
CA LEU A 195 12.12 -6.25 -17.34
C LEU A 195 12.10 -5.20 -16.25
N ALA A 196 12.08 -3.93 -16.64
CA ALA A 196 11.87 -2.83 -15.71
C ALA A 196 10.44 -2.88 -15.18
N VAL A 197 10.28 -2.96 -13.86
CA VAL A 197 8.99 -2.98 -13.20
C VAL A 197 8.94 -1.95 -12.08
N ARG A 198 7.78 -1.32 -11.90
CA ARG A 198 7.48 -0.58 -10.68
C ARG A 198 6.82 -1.51 -9.68
N ARG A 199 6.98 -1.24 -8.39
CA ARG A 199 6.34 -1.97 -7.30
C ARG A 199 5.81 -0.99 -6.26
N GLY A 200 4.66 -1.30 -5.67
CA GLY A 200 4.08 -0.51 -4.57
C GLY A 200 4.77 -0.70 -3.22
N GLY A 201 5.70 -1.64 -3.11
CA GLY A 201 6.49 -1.83 -1.89
C GLY A 201 7.32 -0.58 -1.59
N SER A 202 7.28 -0.11 -0.33
CA SER A 202 7.95 1.13 0.07
C SER A 202 9.22 0.85 0.82
N ILE A 203 10.30 1.53 0.42
CA ILE A 203 11.55 1.64 1.16
C ILE A 203 11.80 3.14 1.33
N PRO A 204 11.21 3.79 2.35
CA PRO A 204 11.17 5.25 2.48
C PRO A 204 12.54 5.93 2.41
N ILE A 205 13.57 5.31 2.99
CA ILE A 205 14.94 5.85 3.00
C ILE A 205 15.52 6.10 1.58
N ILE A 206 14.96 5.48 0.55
CA ILE A 206 15.45 5.67 -0.83
C ILE A 206 15.13 7.09 -1.33
N SER A 207 13.95 7.61 -1.00
CA SER A 207 13.62 9.00 -1.31
C SER A 207 14.48 9.98 -0.50
N ASP A 208 14.82 9.64 0.75
CA ASP A 208 15.72 10.45 1.57
C ASP A 208 17.14 10.49 0.98
N PHE A 209 17.65 9.38 0.45
CA PHE A 209 18.95 9.36 -0.24
C PHE A 209 18.94 10.30 -1.45
N GLU A 210 17.86 10.33 -2.22
CA GLU A 210 17.73 11.26 -3.33
C GLU A 210 17.62 12.71 -2.86
N GLN A 211 16.77 13.01 -1.90
CA GLN A 211 16.49 14.37 -1.44
C GLN A 211 17.65 14.98 -0.65
N ILE A 212 18.26 14.20 0.24
CA ILE A 212 19.30 14.71 1.17
C ILE A 212 20.71 14.62 0.56
N LEU A 213 21.00 13.52 -0.12
CA LEU A 213 22.34 13.23 -0.64
C LEU A 213 22.48 13.49 -2.13
N GLY A 214 21.39 13.70 -2.86
CA GLY A 214 21.38 13.84 -4.31
C GLY A 214 21.76 12.53 -5.05
N ILE A 215 21.64 11.38 -4.38
CA ILE A 215 22.06 10.08 -4.90
C ILE A 215 20.87 9.34 -5.47
N LYS A 216 20.95 8.95 -6.75
CA LYS A 216 19.98 8.05 -7.38
C LYS A 216 20.31 6.61 -7.00
N THR A 217 19.30 5.87 -6.57
CA THR A 217 19.45 4.49 -6.09
C THR A 217 18.87 3.50 -7.08
N VAL A 218 19.59 2.42 -7.37
CA VAL A 218 19.08 1.28 -8.16
C VAL A 218 18.66 0.17 -7.19
N LEU A 219 17.41 -0.25 -7.29
CA LEU A 219 16.86 -1.33 -6.47
C LEU A 219 16.98 -2.66 -7.20
N MET A 220 17.79 -3.57 -6.67
CA MET A 220 18.00 -4.92 -7.18
C MET A 220 17.29 -5.92 -6.24
N GLY A 221 16.08 -6.35 -6.60
CA GLY A 221 15.30 -7.30 -5.81
C GLY A 221 15.44 -8.74 -6.31
N PHE A 222 15.53 -9.69 -5.39
CA PHE A 222 15.71 -11.12 -5.68
C PHE A 222 14.60 -12.00 -5.08
N GLY A 223 13.57 -11.40 -4.45
CA GLY A 223 12.43 -12.12 -3.89
C GLY A 223 11.52 -12.69 -4.97
N LEU A 224 10.95 -13.86 -4.69
CA LEU A 224 9.95 -14.53 -5.51
C LEU A 224 8.57 -14.41 -4.86
N GLU A 225 7.50 -14.51 -5.67
CA GLU A 225 6.12 -14.58 -5.17
C GLU A 225 5.91 -15.77 -4.21
N SER A 226 6.68 -16.86 -4.40
CA SER A 226 6.63 -18.06 -3.57
C SER A 226 7.32 -17.92 -2.20
N ASP A 227 8.03 -16.81 -1.96
CA ASP A 227 8.79 -16.63 -0.72
C ASP A 227 7.91 -16.30 0.48
N ALA A 228 6.61 -16.11 0.28
CA ALA A 228 5.59 -15.86 1.31
C ALA A 228 5.96 -14.69 2.24
N ILE A 229 6.45 -13.57 1.68
CA ILE A 229 6.92 -12.39 2.41
C ILE A 229 5.81 -11.88 3.35
N HIS A 230 6.16 -11.66 4.64
CA HIS A 230 5.25 -11.28 5.74
C HIS A 230 4.17 -12.34 6.06
N SER A 231 4.38 -13.58 5.66
CA SER A 231 3.46 -14.70 5.91
C SER A 231 4.12 -15.84 6.70
N PRO A 232 3.35 -16.76 7.29
CA PRO A 232 3.91 -17.98 7.85
C PRO A 232 4.71 -18.77 6.80
N ASN A 233 5.83 -19.35 7.23
CA ASN A 233 6.78 -20.07 6.37
C ASN A 233 7.49 -19.18 5.33
N GLU A 234 7.67 -17.91 5.62
CA GLU A 234 8.52 -17.03 4.81
C GLU A 234 9.88 -17.71 4.57
N ASN A 235 10.32 -17.73 3.32
CA ASN A 235 11.52 -18.44 2.92
C ASN A 235 12.25 -17.70 1.81
N PHE A 236 13.48 -18.14 1.50
CA PHE A 236 14.28 -17.60 0.41
C PHE A 236 15.05 -18.73 -0.29
N SER A 237 14.94 -18.81 -1.61
CA SER A 237 15.59 -19.85 -2.40
C SER A 237 17.11 -19.72 -2.39
N LEU A 238 17.84 -20.81 -2.07
CA LEU A 238 19.30 -20.83 -2.13
C LEU A 238 19.86 -20.64 -3.55
N ASP A 239 19.11 -21.07 -4.58
CA ASP A 239 19.53 -20.83 -5.97
C ASP A 239 19.40 -19.35 -6.33
N ILE A 240 18.31 -18.70 -5.90
CA ILE A 240 18.16 -17.25 -6.07
C ILE A 240 19.20 -16.49 -5.26
N PHE A 241 19.53 -16.92 -4.04
CA PHE A 241 20.59 -16.33 -3.24
C PHE A 241 21.96 -16.34 -3.97
N ARG A 242 22.34 -17.48 -4.55
CA ARG A 242 23.58 -17.61 -5.34
C ARG A 242 23.57 -16.70 -6.57
N LYS A 243 22.49 -16.71 -7.33
CA LYS A 243 22.32 -15.83 -8.50
C LYS A 243 22.32 -14.36 -8.12
N GLY A 244 21.74 -14.02 -6.95
CA GLY A 244 21.78 -12.67 -6.40
C GLY A 244 23.21 -12.19 -6.15
N ILE A 245 24.05 -13.03 -5.53
CA ILE A 245 25.47 -12.73 -5.34
C ILE A 245 26.17 -12.51 -6.68
N GLU A 246 25.95 -13.40 -7.66
CA GLU A 246 26.51 -13.26 -9.01
C GLU A 246 26.07 -11.96 -9.67
N ALA A 247 24.77 -11.62 -9.61
CA ALA A 247 24.24 -10.40 -10.19
C ALA A 247 24.84 -9.14 -9.56
N VAL A 248 25.08 -9.13 -8.23
CA VAL A 248 25.73 -8.00 -7.54
C VAL A 248 27.20 -7.87 -7.93
N VAL A 249 27.94 -8.98 -8.02
CA VAL A 249 29.33 -8.98 -8.50
C VAL A 249 29.39 -8.42 -9.92
N GLU A 250 28.57 -8.94 -10.83
CA GLU A 250 28.52 -8.47 -12.22
C GLU A 250 28.07 -6.99 -12.33
N PHE A 251 27.18 -6.53 -11.45
CA PHE A 251 26.85 -5.11 -11.33
C PHE A 251 28.10 -4.26 -11.09
N HIS A 252 28.91 -4.61 -10.09
CA HIS A 252 30.13 -3.86 -9.77
C HIS A 252 31.22 -3.96 -10.87
N LEU A 253 31.27 -5.05 -11.61
CA LEU A 253 32.18 -5.19 -12.73
C LEU A 253 31.79 -4.36 -13.97
N ASN A 254 30.53 -3.94 -14.07
CA ASN A 254 29.98 -3.18 -15.20
C ASN A 254 29.65 -1.73 -14.86
N TYR A 255 29.77 -1.32 -13.61
CA TYR A 255 29.57 0.06 -13.15
C TYR A 255 30.88 0.81 -13.04
#